data_fdfbb072d6cfc613159f9d0d88925e88
#
_entry.id   fdfbb072d6cfc613159f9d0d88925e88
#
_cell.length_a   1.000
_cell.length_b   1.000
_cell.length_c   1.000
_cell.angle_alpha   90.00
_cell.angle_beta   90.00
_cell.angle_gamma   90.00
#
_symmetry.space_group_name_H-M   'P 1'
#
loop_
_entity.id
_entity.type
_entity.pdbx_description
1 polymer ?
#
loop_
_entity_poly.entity_id
_entity_poly.type
_entity_poly.pdbx_seq_one_letter_code
_entity_poly.pdbx_strand_id
1 'polypeptide(L)'
;MKLLKSIIAICVIAFAVPSFGQSSNIKTVKFKVDGVCGMCKDRIESALDIKGVKYVNWDLKTHVCEVTYRTDKVSEETFHKTLTAIGHDTEKLKASDEAYSKIHGCCKYRSEEVQDAHKDEHESHDHD
;
A
#
# COMPACT_ATOMS: atom_id res chain seq x y z
N MET A 1 0.69 -51.02 48.20
CA MET A 1 0.28 -49.58 48.30
C MET A 1 1.39 -48.56 48.01
N LYS A 2 2.64 -48.95 47.95
CA LYS A 2 3.75 -48.03 47.65
C LYS A 2 4.01 -47.82 46.13
N LEU A 3 3.50 -48.69 45.29
CA LEU A 3 3.67 -48.58 43.81
C LEU A 3 2.66 -47.65 43.11
N LEU A 4 1.52 -47.38 43.77
CA LEU A 4 0.48 -46.52 43.18
C LEU A 4 0.78 -45.02 43.31
N LYS A 5 1.66 -44.66 44.25
CA LYS A 5 2.05 -43.26 44.47
C LYS A 5 3.15 -42.77 43.53
N SER A 6 3.88 -43.67 42.85
CA SER A 6 4.95 -43.30 41.92
C SER A 6 4.45 -43.03 40.49
N ILE A 7 3.25 -43.42 40.13
CA ILE A 7 2.74 -43.26 38.79
C ILE A 7 2.08 -41.89 38.55
N ILE A 8 1.69 -41.20 39.65
CA ILE A 8 1.05 -39.87 39.54
C ILE A 8 2.05 -38.74 39.32
N ALA A 9 3.34 -38.96 39.60
CA ALA A 9 4.35 -37.89 39.50
C ALA A 9 4.94 -37.70 38.08
N ILE A 10 4.59 -38.51 37.12
CA ILE A 10 5.21 -38.50 35.77
C ILE A 10 4.33 -37.82 34.69
N CYS A 11 3.10 -37.44 35.02
CA CYS A 11 2.15 -36.86 34.03
C CYS A 11 2.11 -35.32 33.94
N VAL A 12 3.02 -34.59 34.60
CA VAL A 12 3.00 -33.12 34.57
C VAL A 12 4.16 -32.50 33.74
N ILE A 13 4.92 -33.33 33.05
CA ILE A 13 5.95 -32.82 32.13
C ILE A 13 5.51 -33.08 30.71
N ALA A 14 4.81 -32.19 30.11
CA ALA A 14 4.85 -31.92 28.67
C ALA A 14 3.59 -31.18 28.25
N PHE A 15 3.70 -29.94 28.03
CA PHE A 15 3.06 -29.22 26.91
C PHE A 15 3.53 -27.76 26.95
N ALA A 16 4.83 -27.57 27.04
CA ALA A 16 5.41 -26.37 26.48
C ALA A 16 5.44 -26.56 24.97
N VAL A 17 4.33 -26.41 24.31
CA VAL A 17 4.30 -26.18 22.86
C VAL A 17 4.94 -24.81 22.63
N PRO A 18 6.10 -24.73 21.93
CA PRO A 18 6.58 -23.43 21.50
C PRO A 18 5.49 -22.88 20.58
N SER A 19 4.82 -21.83 21.03
CA SER A 19 4.07 -20.96 20.14
C SER A 19 5.06 -20.37 19.15
N PHE A 20 5.28 -21.04 18.04
CA PHE A 20 5.85 -20.41 16.87
C PHE A 20 4.82 -19.38 16.43
N GLY A 21 5.00 -18.13 16.88
CA GLY A 21 4.26 -17.01 16.40
C GLY A 21 4.41 -17.02 14.88
N GLN A 22 3.33 -17.27 14.16
CA GLN A 22 3.30 -17.11 12.71
C GLN A 22 3.59 -15.64 12.46
N SER A 23 4.81 -15.32 12.00
CA SER A 23 5.13 -13.97 11.52
C SER A 23 4.20 -13.73 10.35
N SER A 24 3.27 -12.81 10.50
CA SER A 24 2.34 -12.50 9.43
C SER A 24 3.15 -11.86 8.30
N ASN A 25 3.17 -12.49 7.13
CA ASN A 25 3.80 -11.96 5.92
C ASN A 25 3.00 -10.78 5.32
N ILE A 26 2.21 -10.09 6.12
CA ILE A 26 1.39 -8.94 5.71
C ILE A 26 1.99 -7.68 6.30
N LYS A 27 2.21 -6.70 5.44
CA LYS A 27 2.72 -5.37 5.79
C LYS A 27 1.86 -4.30 5.17
N THR A 28 1.69 -3.18 5.86
CA THR A 28 1.10 -1.96 5.32
C THR A 28 2.18 -0.88 5.22
N VAL A 29 2.26 -0.23 4.07
CA VAL A 29 3.15 0.90 3.81
C VAL A 29 2.36 2.10 3.35
N LYS A 30 2.89 3.28 3.61
CA LYS A 30 2.35 4.56 3.16
C LYS A 30 3.45 5.37 2.52
N PHE A 31 3.21 5.90 1.32
CA PHE A 31 4.17 6.72 0.60
C PHE A 31 3.45 7.74 -0.29
N LYS A 32 4.13 8.83 -0.61
CA LYS A 32 3.61 9.87 -1.50
C LYS A 32 3.63 9.42 -2.96
N VAL A 33 2.55 9.74 -3.67
CA VAL A 33 2.42 9.57 -5.12
C VAL A 33 1.77 10.82 -5.69
N ASP A 34 2.37 11.41 -6.69
CA ASP A 34 1.84 12.63 -7.32
C ASP A 34 0.67 12.30 -8.25
N GLY A 35 -0.37 13.09 -8.11
CA GLY A 35 -1.60 13.04 -8.87
C GLY A 35 -2.50 14.20 -8.48
N VAL A 36 -3.57 14.48 -9.24
CA VAL A 36 -4.41 15.69 -9.04
C VAL A 36 -5.91 15.43 -9.11
N CYS A 37 -6.35 14.25 -9.57
CA CYS A 37 -7.77 14.03 -9.84
C CYS A 37 -8.22 12.60 -9.58
N GLY A 38 -9.54 12.37 -9.63
CA GLY A 38 -10.14 11.03 -9.47
C GLY A 38 -9.65 10.02 -10.51
N MET A 39 -9.36 10.45 -11.73
CA MET A 39 -8.76 9.59 -12.75
C MET A 39 -7.34 9.15 -12.37
N CYS A 40 -6.55 10.00 -11.71
CA CYS A 40 -5.26 9.61 -11.16
C CYS A 40 -5.43 8.54 -10.07
N LYS A 41 -6.43 8.70 -9.20
CA LYS A 41 -6.78 7.71 -8.18
C LYS A 41 -7.06 6.34 -8.81
N ASP A 42 -7.93 6.29 -9.79
CA ASP A 42 -8.29 5.05 -10.48
C ASP A 42 -7.08 4.39 -11.15
N ARG A 43 -6.21 5.19 -11.76
CA ARG A 43 -4.98 4.70 -12.41
C ARG A 43 -3.98 4.14 -11.40
N ILE A 44 -3.74 4.85 -10.31
CA ILE A 44 -2.81 4.45 -9.25
C ILE A 44 -3.28 3.17 -8.59
N GLU A 45 -4.53 3.12 -8.17
CA GLU A 45 -5.10 1.95 -7.49
C GLU A 45 -5.19 0.73 -8.41
N SER A 46 -5.60 0.90 -9.66
CA SER A 46 -5.65 -0.19 -10.64
C SER A 46 -4.26 -0.74 -10.97
N ALA A 47 -3.25 0.10 -11.05
CA ALA A 47 -1.87 -0.33 -11.32
C ALA A 47 -1.27 -1.16 -10.17
N LEU A 48 -1.72 -0.92 -8.95
CA LEU A 48 -1.28 -1.66 -7.75
C LEU A 48 -2.19 -2.85 -7.39
N ASP A 49 -3.27 -3.08 -8.13
CA ASP A 49 -4.09 -4.30 -8.00
C ASP A 49 -3.39 -5.49 -8.64
N ILE A 50 -2.31 -5.93 -8.01
CA ILE A 50 -1.43 -7.00 -8.47
C ILE A 50 -1.37 -8.13 -7.44
N LYS A 51 -0.89 -9.29 -7.89
CA LYS A 51 -0.77 -10.47 -7.01
C LYS A 51 0.06 -10.17 -5.78
N GLY A 52 -0.50 -10.41 -4.61
CA GLY A 52 0.13 -10.16 -3.32
C GLY A 52 -0.34 -8.89 -2.64
N VAL A 53 -0.94 -7.95 -3.34
CA VAL A 53 -1.60 -6.78 -2.77
C VAL A 53 -2.98 -7.18 -2.25
N LYS A 54 -3.32 -6.74 -1.04
CA LYS A 54 -4.59 -7.00 -0.37
C LYS A 54 -5.50 -5.78 -0.33
N TYR A 55 -4.89 -4.62 -0.28
CA TYR A 55 -5.60 -3.35 -0.19
C TYR A 55 -4.71 -2.25 -0.75
N VAL A 56 -5.31 -1.34 -1.48
CA VAL A 56 -4.68 -0.10 -1.94
C VAL A 56 -5.69 1.03 -1.84
N ASN A 57 -5.25 2.18 -1.36
CA ASN A 57 -6.00 3.42 -1.39
C ASN A 57 -5.05 4.60 -1.57
N TRP A 58 -5.32 5.43 -2.55
CA TRP A 58 -4.63 6.70 -2.75
C TRP A 58 -5.55 7.84 -2.35
N ASP A 59 -5.09 8.66 -1.42
CA ASP A 59 -5.84 9.80 -0.92
C ASP A 59 -5.58 11.03 -1.79
N LEU A 60 -6.64 11.59 -2.35
CA LEU A 60 -6.58 12.73 -3.27
C LEU A 60 -6.13 14.03 -2.60
N LYS A 61 -6.42 14.22 -1.32
CA LYS A 61 -6.07 15.44 -0.58
C LYS A 61 -4.62 15.42 -0.10
N THR A 62 -4.18 14.28 0.41
CA THR A 62 -2.84 14.13 0.99
C THR A 62 -1.81 13.59 0.02
N HIS A 63 -2.25 13.04 -1.12
CA HIS A 63 -1.45 12.30 -2.10
C HIS A 63 -0.73 11.08 -1.50
N VAL A 64 -1.17 10.59 -0.37
CA VAL A 64 -0.63 9.40 0.28
C VAL A 64 -1.29 8.15 -0.29
N CYS A 65 -0.48 7.21 -0.75
CA CYS A 65 -0.88 5.88 -1.14
C CYS A 65 -0.64 4.91 0.02
N GLU A 66 -1.68 4.24 0.47
CA GLU A 66 -1.62 3.18 1.47
C GLU A 66 -1.76 1.83 0.78
N VAL A 67 -0.81 0.93 1.00
CA VAL A 67 -0.79 -0.40 0.40
C VAL A 67 -0.59 -1.45 1.47
N THR A 68 -1.54 -2.38 1.58
CA THR A 68 -1.39 -3.58 2.41
C THR A 68 -1.11 -4.77 1.51
N TYR A 69 -0.04 -5.49 1.76
CA TYR A 69 0.45 -6.53 0.87
C TYR A 69 1.14 -7.68 1.60
N ARG A 70 1.33 -8.78 0.88
CA ARG A 70 2.11 -9.93 1.34
C ARG A 70 3.57 -9.75 0.94
N THR A 71 4.45 -9.69 1.93
CA THR A 71 5.90 -9.50 1.73
C THR A 71 6.60 -10.69 1.08
N ASP A 72 5.99 -11.87 1.14
CA ASP A 72 6.46 -13.07 0.45
C ASP A 72 6.04 -13.16 -1.02
N LYS A 73 5.22 -12.21 -1.51
CA LYS A 73 4.70 -12.19 -2.89
C LYS A 73 5.16 -10.97 -3.70
N VAL A 74 5.27 -9.82 -3.06
CA VAL A 74 5.61 -8.55 -3.72
C VAL A 74 6.37 -7.66 -2.76
N SER A 75 7.20 -6.76 -3.29
CA SER A 75 7.98 -5.80 -2.51
C SER A 75 7.46 -4.37 -2.71
N GLU A 76 7.75 -3.50 -1.74
CA GLU A 76 7.45 -2.06 -1.83
C GLU A 76 8.12 -1.41 -3.05
N GLU A 77 9.35 -1.82 -3.38
CA GLU A 77 10.05 -1.33 -4.57
C GLU A 77 9.27 -1.56 -5.86
N THR A 78 8.54 -2.68 -5.96
CA THR A 78 7.67 -3.00 -7.10
C THR A 78 6.59 -1.93 -7.26
N PHE A 79 6.01 -1.41 -6.18
CA PHE A 79 4.98 -0.38 -6.25
C PHE A 79 5.52 0.91 -6.86
N HIS A 80 6.69 1.38 -6.40
CA HIS A 80 7.32 2.58 -6.94
C HIS A 80 7.65 2.43 -8.43
N LYS A 81 8.20 1.28 -8.83
CA LYS A 81 8.51 1.00 -10.25
C LYS A 81 7.24 0.93 -11.11
N THR A 82 6.18 0.28 -10.62
CA THR A 82 4.91 0.17 -11.33
C THR A 82 4.27 1.54 -11.55
N LEU A 83 4.24 2.37 -10.52
CA LEU A 83 3.65 3.71 -10.60
C LEU A 83 4.42 4.65 -11.51
N THR A 84 5.74 4.63 -11.46
CA THR A 84 6.56 5.45 -12.37
C THR A 84 6.47 4.97 -13.82
N ALA A 85 6.31 3.67 -14.04
CA ALA A 85 6.10 3.13 -15.39
C ALA A 85 4.80 3.63 -16.05
N ILE A 86 3.77 3.93 -15.26
CA ILE A 86 2.51 4.52 -15.75
C ILE A 86 2.48 6.04 -15.69
N GLY A 87 3.57 6.71 -15.33
CA GLY A 87 3.73 8.15 -15.40
C GLY A 87 3.51 8.92 -14.10
N HIS A 88 3.35 8.26 -12.94
CA HIS A 88 3.19 8.90 -11.65
C HIS A 88 4.50 8.90 -10.85
N ASP A 89 4.94 10.09 -10.40
CA ASP A 89 6.08 10.21 -9.50
C ASP A 89 5.73 9.67 -8.11
N THR A 90 6.68 9.03 -7.47
CA THR A 90 6.59 8.63 -6.06
C THR A 90 7.66 9.35 -5.26
N GLU A 91 7.58 9.30 -3.93
CA GLU A 91 8.61 9.89 -3.07
C GLU A 91 10.01 9.30 -3.27
N LYS A 92 10.10 8.07 -3.83
CA LYS A 92 11.38 7.37 -4.06
C LYS A 92 11.85 7.39 -5.51
N LEU A 93 10.94 7.44 -6.46
CA LEU A 93 11.24 7.35 -7.89
C LEU A 93 10.46 8.39 -8.69
N LYS A 94 11.08 8.90 -9.73
CA LYS A 94 10.46 9.83 -10.68
C LYS A 94 10.15 9.11 -11.99
N ALA A 95 8.93 9.31 -12.51
CA ALA A 95 8.54 8.84 -13.82
C ALA A 95 9.36 9.54 -14.91
N SER A 96 9.71 8.81 -15.97
CA SER A 96 10.35 9.39 -17.15
C SER A 96 9.40 10.38 -17.84
N ASP A 97 9.95 11.35 -18.55
CA ASP A 97 9.16 12.30 -19.33
C ASP A 97 8.32 11.60 -20.39
N GLU A 98 8.82 10.49 -20.95
CA GLU A 98 8.08 9.66 -21.89
C GLU A 98 6.84 9.03 -21.22
N ALA A 99 6.98 8.39 -20.05
CA ALA A 99 5.88 7.80 -19.32
C ALA A 99 4.86 8.87 -18.88
N TYR A 100 5.35 10.00 -18.37
CA TYR A 100 4.52 11.14 -17.99
C TYR A 100 3.75 11.72 -19.17
N SER A 101 4.35 11.81 -20.35
CA SER A 101 3.71 12.37 -21.54
C SER A 101 2.46 11.60 -21.97
N LYS A 102 2.39 10.31 -21.65
CA LYS A 102 1.29 9.40 -22.03
C LYS A 102 0.09 9.46 -21.09
N ILE A 103 0.18 10.09 -19.91
CA ILE A 103 -0.96 10.22 -19.02
C ILE A 103 -1.97 11.22 -19.58
N HIS A 104 -3.24 11.06 -19.19
CA HIS A 104 -4.32 11.92 -19.63
C HIS A 104 -4.09 13.39 -19.25
N GLY A 105 -4.58 14.34 -20.04
CA GLY A 105 -4.37 15.77 -19.81
C GLY A 105 -4.75 16.23 -18.41
N CYS A 106 -5.91 15.78 -17.88
CA CYS A 106 -6.34 16.13 -16.53
C CYS A 106 -5.46 15.53 -15.40
N CYS A 107 -4.60 14.55 -15.73
CA CYS A 107 -3.64 13.95 -14.79
C CYS A 107 -2.24 14.59 -14.87
N LYS A 108 -2.04 15.64 -15.64
CA LYS A 108 -0.76 16.33 -15.82
C LYS A 108 -0.34 17.09 -14.56
N TYR A 109 -0.11 16.39 -13.47
CA TYR A 109 0.17 16.92 -12.14
C TYR A 109 1.44 17.81 -12.04
N ARG A 110 2.35 17.75 -13.03
CA ARG A 110 3.50 18.66 -13.12
C ARG A 110 3.13 20.01 -13.73
N SER A 111 1.92 20.17 -14.30
CA SER A 111 1.42 21.42 -14.87
C SER A 111 0.73 22.26 -13.80
N GLU A 112 1.18 23.51 -13.62
CA GLU A 112 0.57 24.45 -12.68
C GLU A 112 -0.90 24.73 -13.04
N GLU A 113 -1.22 24.86 -14.33
CA GLU A 113 -2.58 25.07 -14.82
C GLU A 113 -3.55 23.96 -14.38
N VAL A 114 -3.11 22.70 -14.46
CA VAL A 114 -3.92 21.55 -14.03
C VAL A 114 -4.05 21.50 -12.51
N GLN A 115 -2.98 21.83 -11.77
CA GLN A 115 -3.03 21.87 -10.30
C GLN A 115 -4.00 22.94 -9.81
N ASP A 116 -3.99 24.12 -10.41
CA ASP A 116 -4.87 25.23 -10.02
C ASP A 116 -6.34 24.93 -10.36
N ALA A 117 -6.62 24.33 -11.52
CA ALA A 117 -7.97 23.93 -11.90
C ALA A 117 -8.61 22.95 -10.90
N HIS A 118 -7.81 22.08 -10.26
CA HIS A 118 -8.31 21.12 -9.28
C HIS A 118 -8.34 21.65 -7.84
N LYS A 119 -7.64 22.74 -7.52
CA LYS A 119 -7.77 23.39 -6.20
C LYS A 119 -9.17 23.95 -5.98
N ASP A 120 -9.73 24.56 -7.01
CA ASP A 120 -11.06 25.20 -6.94
C ASP A 120 -12.19 24.17 -6.74
N GLU A 121 -12.03 22.94 -7.20
CA GLU A 121 -13.00 21.85 -7.01
C GLU A 121 -13.04 21.33 -5.57
N HIS A 122 -11.91 21.41 -4.84
CA HIS A 122 -11.83 20.90 -3.46
C HIS A 122 -12.37 21.90 -2.40
N GLU A 123 -12.37 23.20 -2.69
CA GLU A 123 -12.93 24.19 -1.76
C GLU A 123 -14.46 24.24 -1.78
N SER A 124 -15.11 23.73 -2.83
CA SER A 124 -16.57 23.79 -2.98
C SER A 124 -17.34 22.68 -2.26
N HIS A 125 -16.67 21.69 -1.66
CA HIS A 125 -17.33 20.54 -0.99
C HIS A 125 -17.25 20.56 0.54
N ASP A 126 -16.67 21.60 1.15
CA ASP A 126 -16.58 21.71 2.63
C ASP A 126 -17.68 22.61 3.25
N HIS A 127 -18.82 22.78 2.56
CA HIS A 127 -20.00 23.46 3.11
C HIS A 127 -21.22 22.55 3.05
N ASP A 128 -21.28 21.62 4.04
CA ASP A 128 -22.54 21.13 4.64
C ASP A 128 -22.24 20.43 5.97
#